data_5ca258f282394855482afd2465668b1d
#
_entry.id   5ca258f282394855482afd2465668b1d
#
_cell.length_a   1.000
_cell.length_b   1.000
_cell.length_c   1.000
_cell.angle_alpha   90.00
_cell.angle_beta   90.00
_cell.angle_gamma   90.00
#
_symmetry.space_group_name_H-M   'P 1'
#
loop_
_entity.id
_entity.type
_entity.pdbx_description
1 polymer ?
#
loop_
_entity_poly.entity_id
_entity_poly.type
_entity_poly.pdbx_seq_one_letter_code
_entity_poly.pdbx_strand_id
1 'polypeptide(L)'
;MKTLYPVPPDPSTDPVYLAAAAVHSLIVPLPSGTAFCIGVVLIAMMTGRLVQTKGSLARAVLPFVVHLRWGWHRVERAMERGKFSLDVMFDRVYDWCLVQLPVEPVRLGSAQREINAIDSSTIARLRAGKRLALAGKGYCHRAGRSVRANIVAALTTVVRIQGVRVGLVRRTRFGTSCDEAVGRVFEDLPPTSSKRLLVVDAGIATKEQFSQATEEDALLGRLRINAKLRGAPPPPTGKPGRRPVHGAVVHPGRAIPEVAPDVDRHIPSEAGLIRLRRWHLLHYEEFPNIRIDVVRIDDPAYDKPLLVGTTAWELTSDECRRAYGHRWPVETNFFVAQDTAAMEMPRAWTETALERRISLALLAGSLLKAIAAVCAPQAIGPWDRQPVRSAGRLANYLDIHAWHFAALALEGVKPRNYRKKPKATDRKDLRRRRAA
;
A
#
# COMPACT_ATOMS: atom_id res chain seq x y z
N MET A 1 -23.25 5.92 -45.79
CA MET A 1 -22.84 5.61 -44.41
C MET A 1 -21.33 5.75 -44.33
N LYS A 2 -20.82 6.84 -43.78
CA LYS A 2 -19.39 7.02 -43.51
C LYS A 2 -19.12 6.21 -42.26
N THR A 3 -18.39 5.11 -42.34
CA THR A 3 -17.79 4.40 -41.22
C THR A 3 -16.80 5.35 -40.55
N LEU A 4 -17.24 5.99 -39.47
CA LEU A 4 -16.34 6.71 -38.57
C LEU A 4 -15.48 5.62 -37.88
N TYR A 5 -14.31 5.35 -38.44
CA TYR A 5 -13.27 4.69 -37.65
C TYR A 5 -12.95 5.63 -36.48
N PRO A 6 -13.04 5.14 -35.24
CA PRO A 6 -12.61 5.97 -34.12
C PRO A 6 -11.16 6.37 -34.38
N VAL A 7 -10.88 7.67 -34.23
CA VAL A 7 -9.51 8.17 -34.18
C VAL A 7 -8.74 7.32 -33.17
N PRO A 8 -7.59 6.73 -33.54
CA PRO A 8 -6.83 5.94 -32.58
C PRO A 8 -6.56 6.82 -31.36
N PRO A 9 -6.81 6.32 -30.12
CA PRO A 9 -6.59 7.09 -28.90
C PRO A 9 -5.13 7.53 -28.86
N ASP A 10 -4.90 8.73 -28.34
CA ASP A 10 -3.54 9.20 -28.07
C ASP A 10 -2.81 8.15 -27.22
N PRO A 11 -1.67 7.59 -27.68
CA PRO A 11 -0.94 6.56 -26.94
C PRO A 11 -0.61 6.97 -25.51
N SER A 12 -0.50 8.28 -25.23
CA SER A 12 -0.23 8.82 -23.89
C SER A 12 -1.40 8.64 -22.89
N THR A 13 -2.61 8.36 -23.38
CA THR A 13 -3.82 8.16 -22.55
C THR A 13 -4.51 6.82 -22.77
N ASP A 14 -4.02 6.01 -23.70
CA ASP A 14 -4.56 4.66 -23.94
C ASP A 14 -4.25 3.74 -22.76
N PRO A 15 -5.27 3.10 -22.14
CA PRO A 15 -5.08 2.26 -20.96
C PRO A 15 -4.13 1.08 -21.20
N VAL A 16 -4.15 0.46 -22.39
CA VAL A 16 -3.32 -0.71 -22.70
C VAL A 16 -1.86 -0.30 -22.83
N TYR A 17 -1.58 0.80 -23.54
CA TYR A 17 -0.22 1.31 -23.70
C TYR A 17 0.38 1.75 -22.36
N LEU A 18 -0.36 2.51 -21.55
CA LEU A 18 0.11 2.92 -20.21
C LEU A 18 0.38 1.73 -19.30
N ALA A 19 -0.54 0.76 -19.25
CA ALA A 19 -0.36 -0.46 -18.45
C ALA A 19 0.84 -1.29 -18.94
N ALA A 20 1.01 -1.40 -20.26
CA ALA A 20 2.11 -2.13 -20.85
C ALA A 20 3.46 -1.44 -20.56
N ALA A 21 3.54 -0.12 -20.74
CA ALA A 21 4.73 0.66 -20.45
C ALA A 21 5.13 0.55 -18.97
N ALA A 22 4.16 0.61 -18.06
CA ALA A 22 4.40 0.42 -16.63
C ALA A 22 4.98 -0.97 -16.33
N VAL A 23 4.34 -2.04 -16.81
CA VAL A 23 4.84 -3.41 -16.58
C VAL A 23 6.22 -3.59 -17.24
N HIS A 24 6.40 -3.13 -18.47
CA HIS A 24 7.66 -3.23 -19.20
C HIS A 24 8.82 -2.55 -18.45
N SER A 25 8.62 -1.33 -17.98
CA SER A 25 9.63 -0.58 -17.20
C SER A 25 10.06 -1.30 -15.92
N LEU A 26 9.15 -2.05 -15.29
CA LEU A 26 9.44 -2.82 -14.08
C LEU A 26 10.25 -4.08 -14.35
N ILE A 27 9.98 -4.77 -15.47
CA ILE A 27 10.54 -6.10 -15.70
C ILE A 27 11.83 -6.09 -16.51
N VAL A 28 12.03 -5.12 -17.40
CA VAL A 28 13.23 -5.04 -18.26
C VAL A 28 14.55 -5.07 -17.46
N PRO A 29 14.67 -4.38 -16.32
CA PRO A 29 15.90 -4.44 -15.52
C PRO A 29 16.11 -5.75 -14.75
N LEU A 30 15.15 -6.69 -14.80
CA LEU A 30 15.28 -7.99 -14.13
C LEU A 30 16.04 -9.00 -15.01
N PRO A 31 16.66 -10.03 -14.42
CA PRO A 31 17.24 -11.12 -15.22
C PRO A 31 16.19 -11.72 -16.15
N SER A 32 16.52 -11.93 -17.44
CA SER A 32 15.56 -12.26 -18.51
C SER A 32 14.53 -13.34 -18.18
N GLY A 33 14.96 -14.43 -17.53
CA GLY A 33 14.05 -15.50 -17.11
C GLY A 33 13.12 -15.12 -15.96
N THR A 34 13.53 -14.21 -15.07
CA THR A 34 12.71 -13.64 -13.99
C THR A 34 11.78 -12.57 -14.57
N ALA A 35 12.30 -11.71 -15.44
CA ALA A 35 11.55 -10.64 -16.11
C ALA A 35 10.27 -11.17 -16.76
N PHE A 36 10.38 -12.17 -17.62
CA PHE A 36 9.23 -12.78 -18.27
C PHE A 36 8.21 -13.36 -17.26
N CYS A 37 8.72 -14.10 -16.25
CA CYS A 37 7.83 -14.69 -15.23
C CYS A 37 7.05 -13.62 -14.45
N ILE A 38 7.72 -12.57 -13.99
CA ILE A 38 7.09 -11.49 -13.24
C ILE A 38 6.14 -10.69 -14.13
N GLY A 39 6.52 -10.45 -15.39
CA GLY A 39 5.66 -9.78 -16.37
C GLY A 39 4.33 -10.50 -16.55
N VAL A 40 4.32 -11.81 -16.79
CA VAL A 40 3.05 -12.56 -16.93
C VAL A 40 2.25 -12.62 -15.64
N VAL A 41 2.88 -12.59 -14.46
CA VAL A 41 2.17 -12.50 -13.17
C VAL A 41 1.49 -11.15 -13.03
N LEU A 42 2.19 -10.04 -13.31
CA LEU A 42 1.62 -8.70 -13.24
C LEU A 42 0.46 -8.54 -14.23
N ILE A 43 0.61 -9.02 -15.47
CA ILE A 43 -0.47 -9.03 -16.47
C ILE A 43 -1.69 -9.79 -15.93
N ALA A 44 -1.49 -11.00 -15.37
CA ALA A 44 -2.58 -11.80 -14.81
C ALA A 44 -3.25 -11.15 -13.58
N MET A 45 -2.51 -10.35 -12.80
CA MET A 45 -3.04 -9.56 -11.70
C MET A 45 -3.82 -8.35 -12.22
N MET A 46 -3.24 -7.57 -13.13
CA MET A 46 -3.85 -6.35 -13.65
C MET A 46 -5.08 -6.60 -14.53
N THR A 47 -5.20 -7.78 -15.14
CA THR A 47 -6.40 -8.21 -15.88
C THR A 47 -7.45 -8.89 -14.99
N GLY A 48 -7.24 -9.03 -13.67
CA GLY A 48 -8.16 -9.74 -12.77
C GLY A 48 -8.20 -11.26 -12.95
N ARG A 49 -7.45 -11.85 -13.86
CA ARG A 49 -7.46 -13.31 -14.15
C ARG A 49 -7.08 -14.16 -12.95
N LEU A 50 -6.23 -13.65 -12.04
CA LEU A 50 -5.92 -14.36 -10.81
C LEU A 50 -7.13 -14.49 -9.88
N VAL A 51 -8.01 -13.49 -9.83
CA VAL A 51 -9.26 -13.55 -9.07
C VAL A 51 -10.21 -14.56 -9.73
N GLN A 52 -10.41 -14.45 -11.05
CA GLN A 52 -11.28 -15.37 -11.83
C GLN A 52 -10.84 -16.84 -11.67
N THR A 53 -9.54 -17.10 -11.57
CA THR A 53 -8.97 -18.44 -11.36
C THR A 53 -8.78 -18.80 -9.89
N LYS A 54 -9.40 -18.04 -8.96
CA LYS A 54 -9.32 -18.23 -7.50
C LYS A 54 -7.87 -18.36 -7.01
N GLY A 55 -6.97 -17.50 -7.53
CA GLY A 55 -5.56 -17.46 -7.17
C GLY A 55 -4.70 -18.56 -7.80
N SER A 56 -5.20 -19.33 -8.75
CA SER A 56 -4.42 -20.34 -9.47
C SER A 56 -3.49 -19.68 -10.50
N LEU A 57 -2.22 -19.55 -10.14
CA LEU A 57 -1.22 -18.95 -11.01
C LEU A 57 -1.10 -19.70 -12.35
N ALA A 58 -1.09 -21.04 -12.30
CA ALA A 58 -1.04 -21.87 -13.49
C ALA A 58 -2.18 -21.55 -14.48
N ARG A 59 -3.42 -21.49 -13.99
CA ARG A 59 -4.58 -21.20 -14.85
C ARG A 59 -4.58 -19.76 -15.36
N ALA A 60 -4.17 -18.80 -14.53
CA ALA A 60 -4.17 -17.39 -14.89
C ALA A 60 -3.12 -17.03 -15.95
N VAL A 61 -1.93 -17.66 -15.89
CA VAL A 61 -0.83 -17.36 -16.83
C VAL A 61 -0.82 -18.25 -18.07
N LEU A 62 -1.47 -19.41 -18.02
CA LEU A 62 -1.45 -20.37 -19.14
C LEU A 62 -1.84 -19.76 -20.50
N PRO A 63 -2.88 -18.92 -20.61
CA PRO A 63 -3.21 -18.29 -21.89
C PRO A 63 -2.04 -17.53 -22.52
N PHE A 64 -1.18 -16.88 -21.73
CA PHE A 64 -0.06 -16.07 -22.22
C PHE A 64 1.18 -16.88 -22.60
N VAL A 65 1.28 -18.15 -22.18
CA VAL A 65 2.50 -18.95 -22.33
C VAL A 65 2.32 -20.25 -23.12
N VAL A 66 1.08 -20.67 -23.38
CA VAL A 66 0.79 -21.95 -24.01
C VAL A 66 1.45 -22.11 -25.38
N HIS A 67 1.40 -21.05 -26.21
CA HIS A 67 1.97 -21.05 -27.55
C HIS A 67 3.51 -21.06 -27.56
N LEU A 68 4.14 -20.69 -26.42
CA LEU A 68 5.60 -20.68 -26.28
C LEU A 68 6.18 -22.07 -25.88
N ARG A 69 5.36 -23.12 -25.75
CA ARG A 69 5.75 -24.44 -25.19
C ARG A 69 6.52 -24.29 -23.88
N TRP A 70 6.15 -23.30 -23.08
CA TRP A 70 6.82 -22.89 -21.86
C TRP A 70 6.03 -23.33 -20.62
N GLY A 71 6.69 -24.05 -19.69
CA GLY A 71 6.00 -24.60 -18.53
C GLY A 71 5.66 -23.55 -17.48
N TRP A 72 4.40 -23.43 -17.09
CA TRP A 72 3.88 -22.52 -16.04
C TRP A 72 4.62 -22.66 -14.68
N HIS A 73 5.13 -23.87 -14.36
CA HIS A 73 5.91 -24.12 -13.14
C HIS A 73 7.15 -23.22 -13.01
N ARG A 74 7.61 -22.63 -14.09
CA ARG A 74 8.72 -21.66 -14.09
C ARG A 74 8.31 -20.35 -13.42
N VAL A 75 7.04 -19.96 -13.57
CA VAL A 75 6.49 -18.78 -12.90
C VAL A 75 6.50 -19.00 -11.38
N GLU A 76 6.03 -20.16 -10.90
CA GLU A 76 6.09 -20.48 -9.48
C GLU A 76 7.52 -20.49 -8.96
N ARG A 77 8.44 -21.12 -9.70
CA ARG A 77 9.87 -21.10 -9.33
C ARG A 77 10.45 -19.70 -9.30
N ALA A 78 10.04 -18.80 -10.20
CA ALA A 78 10.47 -17.40 -10.16
C ALA A 78 9.92 -16.67 -8.93
N MET A 79 8.68 -16.96 -8.52
CA MET A 79 8.10 -16.44 -7.29
C MET A 79 8.85 -16.94 -6.04
N GLU A 80 9.35 -18.15 -6.03
CA GLU A 80 10.11 -18.70 -4.90
C GLU A 80 11.59 -18.29 -4.91
N ARG A 81 12.24 -18.33 -6.07
CA ARG A 81 13.72 -18.28 -6.20
C ARG A 81 14.22 -17.21 -7.16
N GLY A 82 13.33 -16.42 -7.75
CA GLY A 82 13.71 -15.34 -8.67
C GLY A 82 14.56 -14.28 -7.96
N LYS A 83 15.55 -13.74 -8.66
CA LYS A 83 16.42 -12.68 -8.13
C LYS A 83 15.80 -11.32 -8.45
N PHE A 84 15.03 -10.76 -7.53
CA PHE A 84 14.50 -9.42 -7.59
C PHE A 84 14.13 -8.92 -6.19
N SER A 85 14.20 -7.62 -6.00
CA SER A 85 13.79 -6.92 -4.79
C SER A 85 12.41 -6.28 -5.01
N LEU A 86 11.49 -6.53 -4.09
CA LEU A 86 10.16 -5.89 -4.09
C LEU A 86 10.28 -4.38 -3.84
N ASP A 87 11.15 -3.96 -2.93
CA ASP A 87 11.35 -2.55 -2.61
C ASP A 87 11.81 -1.76 -3.84
N VAL A 88 12.77 -2.33 -4.59
CA VAL A 88 13.22 -1.74 -5.86
C VAL A 88 12.07 -1.66 -6.88
N MET A 89 11.19 -2.66 -6.91
CA MET A 89 10.03 -2.63 -7.80
C MET A 89 9.01 -1.56 -7.39
N PHE A 90 8.75 -1.39 -6.10
CA PHE A 90 7.89 -0.32 -5.60
C PHE A 90 8.46 1.07 -5.92
N ASP A 91 9.77 1.27 -5.70
CA ASP A 91 10.43 2.54 -6.02
C ASP A 91 10.34 2.83 -7.53
N ARG A 92 10.56 1.84 -8.39
CA ARG A 92 10.40 2.00 -9.85
C ARG A 92 8.96 2.35 -10.26
N VAL A 93 7.95 1.75 -9.63
CA VAL A 93 6.54 2.14 -9.86
C VAL A 93 6.34 3.60 -9.51
N TYR A 94 6.84 4.01 -8.37
CA TYR A 94 6.73 5.39 -7.92
C TYR A 94 7.40 6.36 -8.90
N ASP A 95 8.65 6.09 -9.27
CA ASP A 95 9.41 6.89 -10.22
C ASP A 95 8.75 6.92 -11.60
N TRP A 96 8.26 5.76 -12.08
CA TRP A 96 7.52 5.68 -13.33
C TRP A 96 6.25 6.55 -13.28
N CYS A 97 5.49 6.51 -12.20
CA CYS A 97 4.31 7.35 -12.03
C CYS A 97 4.67 8.84 -12.05
N LEU A 98 5.75 9.25 -11.36
CA LEU A 98 6.19 10.65 -11.34
C LEU A 98 6.62 11.17 -12.71
N VAL A 99 7.18 10.29 -13.56
CA VAL A 99 7.68 10.68 -14.90
C VAL A 99 6.59 10.63 -15.96
N GLN A 100 5.72 9.61 -15.91
CA GLN A 100 4.78 9.32 -16.99
C GLN A 100 3.35 9.86 -16.73
N LEU A 101 3.00 10.18 -15.48
CA LEU A 101 1.67 10.62 -15.13
C LEU A 101 1.73 12.05 -14.54
N PRO A 102 0.64 12.84 -14.65
CA PRO A 102 0.57 14.18 -14.04
C PRO A 102 0.38 14.07 -12.52
N VAL A 103 1.44 13.65 -11.83
CA VAL A 103 1.44 13.42 -10.39
C VAL A 103 1.77 14.71 -9.65
N GLU A 104 0.93 15.08 -8.69
CA GLU A 104 1.14 16.17 -7.75
C GLU A 104 1.31 15.59 -6.34
N PRO A 105 2.48 15.77 -5.69
CA PRO A 105 2.65 15.36 -4.30
C PRO A 105 1.65 16.09 -3.38
N VAL A 106 1.04 15.36 -2.45
CA VAL A 106 0.21 15.97 -1.42
C VAL A 106 1.11 16.39 -0.26
N ARG A 107 1.18 17.70 0.00
CA ARG A 107 2.00 18.27 1.06
C ARG A 107 1.17 19.10 2.01
N LEU A 108 1.53 19.10 3.30
CA LEU A 108 0.85 19.86 4.35
C LEU A 108 1.86 20.50 5.32
N GLY A 109 1.37 21.53 5.99
CA GLY A 109 2.14 22.30 6.96
C GLY A 109 3.15 23.27 6.34
N SER A 110 3.69 24.15 7.15
CA SER A 110 4.76 25.08 6.73
C SER A 110 6.04 24.35 6.31
N ALA A 111 6.30 23.17 6.89
CA ALA A 111 7.41 22.30 6.53
C ALA A 111 7.19 21.50 5.22
N GLN A 112 6.04 21.66 4.54
CA GLN A 112 5.70 20.98 3.27
C GLN A 112 5.90 19.46 3.34
N ARG A 113 5.40 18.83 4.42
CA ARG A 113 5.55 17.40 4.64
C ARG A 113 4.74 16.58 3.62
N GLU A 114 5.40 15.61 3.02
CA GLU A 114 4.74 14.62 2.15
C GLU A 114 3.89 13.64 2.97
N ILE A 115 2.68 13.40 2.53
CA ILE A 115 1.75 12.49 3.23
C ILE A 115 2.06 11.05 2.87
N ASN A 116 2.35 10.24 3.88
CA ASN A 116 2.54 8.81 3.78
C ASN A 116 1.59 8.10 4.74
N ALA A 117 0.70 7.26 4.20
CA ALA A 117 -0.23 6.50 5.01
C ALA A 117 0.30 5.09 5.29
N ILE A 118 0.16 4.61 6.53
CA ILE A 118 0.49 3.23 6.91
C ILE A 118 -0.77 2.57 7.42
N ASP A 119 -1.03 1.36 6.91
CA ASP A 119 -2.11 0.50 7.40
C ASP A 119 -1.71 -0.97 7.23
N SER A 120 -2.47 -1.85 7.87
CA SER A 120 -2.24 -3.29 7.82
C SER A 120 -3.48 -4.05 7.39
N SER A 121 -3.26 -5.21 6.78
CA SER A 121 -4.33 -6.12 6.39
C SER A 121 -4.01 -7.54 6.82
N THR A 122 -5.08 -8.29 7.15
CA THR A 122 -5.00 -9.68 7.59
C THR A 122 -5.46 -10.62 6.47
N ILE A 123 -4.56 -11.49 6.02
CA ILE A 123 -4.84 -12.47 4.97
C ILE A 123 -5.02 -13.84 5.60
N ALA A 124 -6.27 -14.31 5.63
CA ALA A 124 -6.63 -15.58 6.27
C ALA A 124 -5.95 -16.78 5.61
N ARG A 125 -5.38 -17.66 6.43
CA ARG A 125 -4.64 -18.87 6.01
C ARG A 125 -5.20 -20.09 6.74
N LEU A 126 -6.48 -20.36 6.58
CA LEU A 126 -7.22 -21.37 7.31
C LEU A 126 -6.62 -22.78 7.25
N ARG A 127 -5.90 -23.10 6.17
CA ARG A 127 -5.25 -24.40 5.94
C ARG A 127 -3.73 -24.34 6.06
N ALA A 128 -3.17 -23.21 6.51
CA ALA A 128 -1.73 -23.11 6.70
C ALA A 128 -1.30 -23.94 7.91
N GLY A 129 -0.52 -24.98 7.69
CA GLY A 129 0.14 -25.74 8.76
C GLY A 129 1.22 -24.91 9.48
N LYS A 130 1.91 -25.51 10.45
CA LYS A 130 3.02 -24.88 11.21
C LYS A 130 4.22 -24.44 10.34
N ARG A 131 4.21 -24.78 9.04
CA ARG A 131 5.32 -24.52 8.09
C ARG A 131 5.51 -23.05 7.69
N LEU A 132 4.51 -22.19 7.93
CA LEU A 132 4.62 -20.75 7.66
C LEU A 132 4.93 -20.01 8.97
N ALA A 133 6.18 -19.66 9.21
CA ALA A 133 6.65 -19.00 10.43
C ALA A 133 5.99 -17.61 10.60
N LEU A 134 5.79 -16.88 9.49
CA LEU A 134 5.12 -15.56 9.49
C LEU A 134 3.58 -15.62 9.58
N ALA A 135 2.99 -16.82 9.79
CA ALA A 135 1.55 -16.91 10.01
C ALA A 135 1.21 -16.81 11.51
N GLY A 136 0.75 -15.64 11.91
CA GLY A 136 0.26 -15.35 13.25
C GLY A 136 -1.24 -15.56 13.41
N LYS A 137 -1.82 -14.95 14.46
CA LYS A 137 -3.27 -14.82 14.68
C LYS A 137 -3.73 -13.43 14.21
N GLY A 138 -4.70 -13.39 13.32
CA GLY A 138 -5.32 -12.15 12.88
C GLY A 138 -6.84 -12.28 12.84
N TYR A 139 -7.55 -11.17 13.07
CA TYR A 139 -9.01 -11.16 12.94
C TYR A 139 -9.38 -11.15 11.46
N CYS A 140 -10.20 -12.11 11.05
CA CYS A 140 -10.72 -12.18 9.69
C CYS A 140 -12.20 -11.76 9.71
N HIS A 141 -12.50 -10.59 9.15
CA HIS A 141 -13.88 -10.08 9.07
C HIS A 141 -14.81 -11.06 8.36
N ARG A 142 -14.36 -11.71 7.28
CA ARG A 142 -15.14 -12.69 6.54
C ARG A 142 -15.47 -13.94 7.37
N ALA A 143 -14.59 -14.34 8.29
CA ALA A 143 -14.82 -15.49 9.18
C ALA A 143 -15.45 -15.08 10.52
N GLY A 144 -15.59 -13.80 10.82
CA GLY A 144 -16.10 -13.26 12.10
C GLY A 144 -15.29 -13.65 13.34
N ARG A 145 -14.04 -14.12 13.15
CA ARG A 145 -13.20 -14.63 14.26
C ARG A 145 -11.71 -14.47 13.96
N SER A 146 -10.91 -14.59 15.00
CA SER A 146 -9.45 -14.70 14.84
C SER A 146 -9.09 -16.06 14.22
N VAL A 147 -8.27 -16.01 13.17
CA VAL A 147 -7.80 -17.18 12.42
C VAL A 147 -6.29 -17.10 12.24
N ARG A 148 -5.69 -18.20 11.82
CA ARG A 148 -4.31 -18.18 11.35
C ARG A 148 -4.22 -17.35 10.07
N ALA A 149 -3.32 -16.37 10.05
CA ALA A 149 -3.25 -15.40 8.99
C ALA A 149 -1.82 -14.89 8.78
N ASN A 150 -1.52 -14.41 7.59
CA ASN A 150 -0.39 -13.52 7.36
C ASN A 150 -0.86 -12.08 7.54
N ILE A 151 -0.10 -11.31 8.27
CA ILE A 151 -0.36 -9.89 8.48
C ILE A 151 0.65 -9.12 7.64
N VAL A 152 0.15 -8.22 6.81
CA VAL A 152 0.95 -7.35 5.96
C VAL A 152 0.66 -5.91 6.29
N ALA A 153 1.68 -5.11 6.54
CA ALA A 153 1.61 -3.67 6.61
C ALA A 153 2.13 -3.05 5.31
N ALA A 154 1.51 -1.97 4.88
CA ALA A 154 1.90 -1.23 3.69
C ALA A 154 2.11 0.25 3.99
N LEU A 155 3.23 0.80 3.53
CA LEU A 155 3.48 2.23 3.42
C LEU A 155 3.04 2.71 2.05
N THR A 156 2.26 3.76 2.01
CA THR A 156 1.68 4.31 0.80
C THR A 156 1.92 5.82 0.75
N THR A 157 2.63 6.31 -0.25
CA THR A 157 2.72 7.76 -0.52
C THR A 157 1.44 8.23 -1.18
N VAL A 158 0.85 9.29 -0.65
CA VAL A 158 -0.40 9.87 -1.16
C VAL A 158 -0.10 10.97 -2.15
N VAL A 159 -0.64 10.85 -3.34
CA VAL A 159 -0.47 11.82 -4.42
C VAL A 159 -1.84 12.23 -5.00
N ARG A 160 -1.86 13.31 -5.77
CA ARG A 160 -2.98 13.62 -6.66
C ARG A 160 -2.60 13.35 -8.10
N ILE A 161 -3.52 12.77 -8.85
CA ILE A 161 -3.40 12.55 -10.28
C ILE A 161 -4.69 13.07 -10.91
N GLN A 162 -4.60 14.13 -11.71
CA GLN A 162 -5.78 14.84 -12.25
C GLN A 162 -6.85 15.13 -11.18
N GLY A 163 -6.44 15.63 -10.00
CA GLY A 163 -7.32 15.95 -8.89
C GLY A 163 -7.78 14.77 -8.04
N VAL A 164 -7.60 13.52 -8.51
CA VAL A 164 -7.96 12.30 -7.77
C VAL A 164 -6.85 11.94 -6.78
N ARG A 165 -7.20 11.65 -5.53
CA ARG A 165 -6.25 11.15 -4.53
C ARG A 165 -5.95 9.67 -4.79
N VAL A 166 -4.67 9.37 -5.01
CA VAL A 166 -4.16 8.02 -5.28
C VAL A 166 -3.09 7.68 -4.27
N GLY A 167 -3.10 6.46 -3.75
CA GLY A 167 -2.03 5.91 -2.94
C GLY A 167 -1.08 5.10 -3.81
N LEU A 168 0.21 5.39 -3.74
CA LEU A 168 1.26 4.59 -4.37
C LEU A 168 2.01 3.82 -3.29
N VAL A 169 1.90 2.49 -3.29
CA VAL A 169 2.58 1.64 -2.29
C VAL A 169 4.08 1.73 -2.49
N ARG A 170 4.82 1.98 -1.40
CA ARG A 170 6.27 2.14 -1.39
C ARG A 170 6.97 0.98 -0.68
N ARG A 171 6.36 0.43 0.34
CA ARG A 171 6.92 -0.70 1.12
C ARG A 171 5.80 -1.62 1.57
N THR A 172 6.12 -2.89 1.68
CA THR A 172 5.29 -3.89 2.34
C THR A 172 6.14 -4.69 3.30
N ARG A 173 5.66 -4.91 4.51
CA ARG A 173 6.35 -5.75 5.52
C ARG A 173 5.36 -6.72 6.13
N PHE A 174 5.86 -7.88 6.48
CA PHE A 174 5.07 -8.98 7.03
C PHE A 174 5.48 -9.24 8.47
N GLY A 175 4.51 -9.67 9.28
CA GLY A 175 4.73 -10.02 10.67
C GLY A 175 3.73 -11.06 11.16
N THR A 176 3.97 -11.58 12.35
CA THR A 176 3.06 -12.47 13.06
C THR A 176 1.95 -11.69 13.80
N SER A 177 2.15 -10.37 13.98
CA SER A 177 1.21 -9.41 14.52
C SER A 177 1.17 -8.13 13.70
N CYS A 178 0.15 -7.30 13.94
CA CYS A 178 0.07 -5.97 13.33
C CYS A 178 1.25 -5.10 13.77
N ASP A 179 1.57 -5.09 15.06
CA ASP A 179 2.64 -4.28 15.63
C ASP A 179 4.00 -4.63 15.03
N GLU A 180 4.28 -5.94 14.85
CA GLU A 180 5.51 -6.41 14.22
C GLU A 180 5.60 -5.99 12.74
N ALA A 181 4.51 -6.18 11.96
CA ALA A 181 4.50 -5.81 10.55
C ALA A 181 4.66 -4.29 10.36
N VAL A 182 3.97 -3.50 11.19
CA VAL A 182 4.04 -2.03 11.18
C VAL A 182 5.41 -1.55 11.66
N GLY A 183 5.95 -2.11 12.76
CA GLY A 183 7.28 -1.77 13.25
C GLY A 183 8.35 -1.93 12.16
N ARG A 184 8.32 -3.04 11.42
CA ARG A 184 9.22 -3.27 10.27
C ARG A 184 9.04 -2.24 9.15
N VAL A 185 7.83 -1.69 8.96
CA VAL A 185 7.64 -0.58 8.00
C VAL A 185 8.32 0.69 8.47
N PHE A 186 8.25 1.01 9.77
CA PHE A 186 8.93 2.18 10.34
C PHE A 186 10.45 2.05 10.29
N GLU A 187 10.99 0.84 10.45
CA GLU A 187 12.43 0.57 10.33
C GLU A 187 12.96 0.70 8.90
N ASP A 188 12.10 0.45 7.90
CA ASP A 188 12.46 0.37 6.48
C ASP A 188 11.80 1.46 5.62
N LEU A 189 11.67 2.67 6.14
CA LEU A 189 11.14 3.80 5.37
C LEU A 189 12.03 4.09 4.14
N PRO A 190 11.45 4.31 2.94
CA PRO A 190 12.25 4.61 1.76
C PRO A 190 13.00 5.94 1.95
N PRO A 191 14.20 6.09 1.37
CA PRO A 191 14.90 7.37 1.41
C PRO A 191 14.04 8.46 0.75
N THR A 192 14.09 9.67 1.29
CA THR A 192 13.41 10.85 0.75
C THR A 192 14.25 12.10 1.01
N SER A 193 14.11 13.10 0.15
CA SER A 193 14.65 14.44 0.34
C SER A 193 13.67 15.40 1.04
N SER A 194 12.44 14.95 1.28
CA SER A 194 11.36 15.76 1.86
C SER A 194 11.01 15.26 3.26
N LYS A 195 10.61 16.16 4.15
CA LYS A 195 10.02 15.78 5.42
C LYS A 195 8.72 15.03 5.19
N ARG A 196 8.44 13.99 5.99
CA ARG A 196 7.24 13.15 5.88
C ARG A 196 6.27 13.38 7.04
N LEU A 197 5.00 13.17 6.74
CA LEU A 197 3.95 12.98 7.73
C LEU A 197 3.40 11.56 7.57
N LEU A 198 3.72 10.70 8.52
CA LEU A 198 3.20 9.33 8.58
C LEU A 198 1.81 9.38 9.20
N VAL A 199 0.79 8.97 8.44
CA VAL A 199 -0.62 9.00 8.88
C VAL A 199 -1.11 7.59 9.14
N VAL A 200 -1.61 7.34 10.37
CA VAL A 200 -1.97 6.00 10.84
C VAL A 200 -3.34 5.96 11.54
N ASP A 201 -3.95 4.77 11.60
CA ASP A 201 -5.19 4.57 12.36
C ASP A 201 -4.95 4.24 13.84
N ALA A 202 -6.02 4.19 14.63
CA ALA A 202 -6.00 3.99 16.08
C ALA A 202 -5.37 2.66 16.52
N GLY A 203 -5.39 1.64 15.66
CA GLY A 203 -4.71 0.37 15.92
C GLY A 203 -3.19 0.47 15.83
N ILE A 204 -2.67 1.48 15.14
CA ILE A 204 -1.24 1.69 14.88
C ILE A 204 -0.70 2.87 15.67
N ALA A 205 -1.50 3.87 15.99
CA ALA A 205 -1.10 5.07 16.73
C ALA A 205 -0.84 4.77 18.21
N THR A 206 0.15 3.95 18.50
CA THR A 206 0.54 3.59 19.87
C THR A 206 1.59 4.55 20.41
N LYS A 207 1.79 4.54 21.71
CA LYS A 207 2.84 5.33 22.38
C LYS A 207 4.24 4.98 21.88
N GLU A 208 4.47 3.70 21.56
CA GLU A 208 5.72 3.20 21.00
C GLU A 208 5.96 3.79 19.61
N GLN A 209 4.92 3.91 18.77
CA GLN A 209 5.06 4.51 17.43
C GLN A 209 5.32 6.02 17.52
N PHE A 210 4.65 6.72 18.43
CA PHE A 210 4.96 8.14 18.68
C PHE A 210 6.40 8.34 19.18
N SER A 211 6.97 7.37 19.90
CA SER A 211 8.36 7.46 20.38
C SER A 211 9.40 7.27 19.25
N GLN A 212 9.01 6.68 18.13
CA GLN A 212 9.88 6.50 16.96
C GLN A 212 9.81 7.68 15.98
N ALA A 213 8.85 8.59 16.16
CA ALA A 213 8.72 9.77 15.32
C ALA A 213 9.94 10.69 15.46
N THR A 214 10.39 11.24 14.35
CA THR A 214 11.51 12.18 14.26
C THR A 214 11.04 13.52 13.70
N GLU A 215 11.92 14.50 13.63
CA GLU A 215 11.64 15.76 12.95
C GLU A 215 11.40 15.54 11.45
N GLU A 216 12.13 14.63 10.82
CA GLU A 216 11.98 14.31 9.39
C GLU A 216 10.72 13.47 9.14
N ASP A 217 10.43 12.49 10.01
CA ASP A 217 9.34 11.54 9.92
C ASP A 217 8.35 11.76 11.07
N ALA A 218 7.56 12.83 10.96
CA ALA A 218 6.54 13.12 11.95
C ALA A 218 5.36 12.15 11.83
N LEU A 219 4.72 11.86 12.96
CA LEU A 219 3.56 10.97 13.04
C LEU A 219 2.28 11.76 13.29
N LEU A 220 1.22 11.40 12.60
CA LEU A 220 -0.15 11.79 12.90
C LEU A 220 -1.01 10.53 12.96
N GLY A 221 -1.64 10.29 14.09
CA GLY A 221 -2.44 9.09 14.28
C GLY A 221 -3.73 9.35 15.04
N ARG A 222 -4.75 8.55 14.72
CA ARG A 222 -5.99 8.54 15.48
C ARG A 222 -5.73 7.96 16.87
N LEU A 223 -6.14 8.68 17.89
CA LEU A 223 -6.11 8.21 19.28
C LEU A 223 -7.46 7.58 19.67
N ARG A 224 -7.42 6.66 20.63
CA ARG A 224 -8.64 6.16 21.26
C ARG A 224 -9.34 7.30 22.01
N ILE A 225 -10.67 7.34 21.98
CA ILE A 225 -11.44 8.40 22.64
C ILE A 225 -11.21 8.47 24.15
N ASN A 226 -10.81 7.37 24.76
CA ASN A 226 -10.47 7.28 26.18
C ASN A 226 -8.96 7.45 26.47
N ALA A 227 -8.20 7.99 25.52
CA ALA A 227 -6.78 8.26 25.71
C ALA A 227 -6.56 9.13 26.95
N LYS A 228 -5.66 8.66 27.83
CA LYS A 228 -5.19 9.36 29.03
C LYS A 228 -3.78 9.84 28.79
N LEU A 229 -3.59 11.15 28.89
CA LEU A 229 -2.31 11.81 28.67
C LEU A 229 -1.96 12.70 29.85
N ARG A 230 -0.75 13.23 29.87
CA ARG A 230 -0.24 14.15 30.88
C ARG A 230 0.13 15.48 30.22
N GLY A 231 -0.17 16.55 30.90
CA GLY A 231 0.30 17.89 30.55
C GLY A 231 1.78 18.11 30.89
N ALA A 232 2.30 19.27 30.54
CA ALA A 232 3.63 19.68 30.93
C ALA A 232 3.77 19.72 32.47
N PRO A 233 4.95 19.39 33.02
CA PRO A 233 5.17 19.51 34.46
C PRO A 233 5.03 20.97 34.89
N PRO A 234 4.55 21.22 36.13
CA PRO A 234 4.47 22.57 36.63
C PRO A 234 5.87 23.22 36.75
N PRO A 235 5.95 24.56 36.70
CA PRO A 235 7.22 25.25 36.85
C PRO A 235 7.89 24.91 38.20
N PRO A 236 9.22 25.00 38.32
CA PRO A 236 9.91 24.72 39.55
C PRO A 236 9.42 25.63 40.68
N THR A 237 9.07 25.05 41.83
CA THR A 237 8.57 25.79 42.98
C THR A 237 9.70 26.39 43.85
N GLY A 238 10.98 26.11 43.57
CA GLY A 238 12.11 26.49 44.44
C GLY A 238 12.25 25.70 45.73
N LYS A 239 11.28 24.83 46.05
CA LYS A 239 11.29 24.00 47.25
C LYS A 239 12.19 22.76 47.07
N PRO A 240 12.86 22.29 48.15
CA PRO A 240 13.58 21.03 48.14
C PRO A 240 12.64 19.87 47.78
N GLY A 241 13.14 18.90 46.99
CA GLY A 241 12.40 17.69 46.62
C GLY A 241 12.57 17.32 45.15
N ARG A 242 12.11 16.11 44.80
CA ARG A 242 12.11 15.63 43.42
C ARG A 242 11.12 16.45 42.57
N ARG A 243 11.62 17.00 41.49
CA ARG A 243 10.76 17.73 40.54
C ARG A 243 9.71 16.80 39.93
N PRO A 244 8.43 17.25 39.84
CA PRO A 244 7.42 16.47 39.13
C PRO A 244 7.80 16.34 37.64
N VAL A 245 7.66 15.11 37.14
CA VAL A 245 7.93 14.79 35.72
C VAL A 245 6.69 15.04 34.85
N HIS A 246 5.51 14.99 35.47
CA HIS A 246 4.22 15.06 34.80
C HIS A 246 3.39 16.21 35.37
N GLY A 247 2.59 16.84 34.50
CA GLY A 247 1.53 17.75 34.88
C GLY A 247 0.19 17.04 35.12
N ALA A 248 -0.88 17.80 35.01
CA ALA A 248 -2.25 17.31 35.18
C ALA A 248 -2.59 16.18 34.20
N VAL A 249 -3.49 15.30 34.63
CA VAL A 249 -4.10 14.30 33.74
C VAL A 249 -5.04 15.00 32.78
N VAL A 250 -4.99 14.64 31.51
CA VAL A 250 -5.83 15.17 30.46
C VAL A 250 -6.50 14.03 29.71
N HIS A 251 -7.83 14.10 29.57
CA HIS A 251 -8.60 13.19 28.73
C HIS A 251 -9.24 14.01 27.57
N PRO A 252 -8.54 14.24 26.47
CA PRO A 252 -9.01 15.12 25.41
C PRO A 252 -10.31 14.62 24.73
N GLY A 253 -10.59 13.33 24.84
CA GLY A 253 -11.81 12.72 24.30
C GLY A 253 -13.07 12.97 25.11
N ARG A 254 -12.98 13.44 26.36
CA ARG A 254 -14.17 13.75 27.18
C ARG A 254 -14.90 14.98 26.67
N ALA A 255 -16.23 15.01 26.84
CA ALA A 255 -17.04 16.17 26.46
C ALA A 255 -16.58 17.44 27.22
N ILE A 256 -16.33 17.27 28.53
CA ILE A 256 -15.77 18.29 29.43
C ILE A 256 -14.42 17.72 29.91
N PRO A 257 -13.30 18.15 29.33
CA PRO A 257 -11.97 17.72 29.75
C PRO A 257 -11.57 18.41 31.06
N GLU A 258 -10.69 17.79 31.85
CA GLU A 258 -10.18 18.32 33.12
C GLU A 258 -9.29 19.56 32.94
N VAL A 259 -8.63 19.64 31.77
CA VAL A 259 -7.79 20.76 31.38
C VAL A 259 -8.38 21.37 30.12
N ALA A 260 -8.62 22.66 30.13
CA ALA A 260 -9.11 23.39 28.97
C ALA A 260 -8.17 23.23 27.77
N PRO A 261 -8.68 23.18 26.52
CA PRO A 261 -7.84 23.19 25.36
C PRO A 261 -7.10 24.54 25.22
N ASP A 262 -5.88 24.48 24.69
CA ASP A 262 -5.10 25.69 24.38
C ASP A 262 -5.71 26.49 23.20
N VAL A 263 -6.38 25.77 22.29
CA VAL A 263 -7.09 26.34 21.15
C VAL A 263 -8.48 25.72 21.07
N ASP A 264 -9.52 26.55 20.96
CA ASP A 264 -10.91 26.13 20.72
C ASP A 264 -11.53 27.03 19.65
N ARG A 265 -11.80 26.47 18.50
CA ARG A 265 -12.30 27.24 17.36
C ARG A 265 -13.32 26.47 16.53
N HIS A 266 -14.11 27.19 15.76
CA HIS A 266 -15.07 26.64 14.82
C HIS A 266 -14.66 26.96 13.38
N ILE A 267 -14.87 26.02 12.48
CA ILE A 267 -14.69 26.20 11.03
C ILE A 267 -15.96 25.76 10.31
N PRO A 268 -16.36 26.46 9.23
CA PRO A 268 -17.55 26.09 8.46
C PRO A 268 -17.31 24.79 7.66
N SER A 269 -18.37 24.00 7.53
CA SER A 269 -18.45 22.83 6.63
C SER A 269 -19.86 22.76 6.03
N GLU A 270 -20.05 21.89 5.05
CA GLU A 270 -21.36 21.64 4.43
C GLU A 270 -22.40 21.11 5.44
N ALA A 271 -21.96 20.34 6.43
CA ALA A 271 -22.83 19.76 7.46
C ALA A 271 -23.04 20.68 8.69
N GLY A 272 -22.40 21.87 8.71
CA GLY A 272 -22.49 22.83 9.83
C GLY A 272 -21.11 23.26 10.34
N LEU A 273 -21.01 23.65 11.60
CA LEU A 273 -19.77 24.12 12.19
C LEU A 273 -18.99 22.96 12.81
N ILE A 274 -17.80 22.73 12.32
CA ILE A 274 -16.84 21.78 12.92
C ILE A 274 -16.13 22.49 14.06
N ARG A 275 -16.17 21.93 15.27
CA ARG A 275 -15.41 22.42 16.41
C ARG A 275 -14.07 21.71 16.50
N LEU A 276 -12.97 22.49 16.58
CA LEU A 276 -11.59 22.01 16.71
C LEU A 276 -11.02 22.46 18.05
N ARG A 277 -10.69 21.49 18.92
CA ARG A 277 -10.07 21.72 20.22
C ARG A 277 -8.69 21.13 20.23
N ARG A 278 -7.65 21.89 20.61
CA ARG A 278 -6.25 21.44 20.59
C ARG A 278 -5.61 21.62 21.95
N TRP A 279 -4.86 20.64 22.37
CA TRP A 279 -3.95 20.64 23.51
C TRP A 279 -2.54 20.45 23.01
N HIS A 280 -1.64 21.31 23.45
CA HIS A 280 -0.24 21.29 23.05
C HIS A 280 0.61 20.46 24.04
N LEU A 281 1.67 19.85 23.52
CA LEU A 281 2.76 19.24 24.29
C LEU A 281 2.31 18.21 25.34
N LEU A 282 1.23 17.49 25.09
CA LEU A 282 0.85 16.36 25.91
C LEU A 282 1.83 15.19 25.74
N HIS A 283 1.85 14.26 26.69
CA HIS A 283 2.70 13.08 26.63
C HIS A 283 2.05 11.88 27.30
N TYR A 284 2.49 10.69 26.92
CA TYR A 284 2.16 9.47 27.64
C TYR A 284 2.96 9.38 28.95
N GLU A 285 2.38 8.81 29.99
CA GLU A 285 3.02 8.71 31.30
C GLU A 285 4.35 7.95 31.24
N GLU A 286 4.43 6.90 30.40
CA GLU A 286 5.63 6.08 30.22
C GLU A 286 6.68 6.73 29.34
N PHE A 287 6.33 7.74 28.54
CA PHE A 287 7.20 8.44 27.61
C PHE A 287 7.16 9.97 27.81
N PRO A 288 7.63 10.48 28.95
CA PRO A 288 7.51 11.92 29.29
C PRO A 288 8.29 12.85 28.37
N ASN A 289 9.27 12.33 27.65
CA ASN A 289 10.08 13.10 26.69
C ASN A 289 9.44 13.23 25.31
N ILE A 290 8.42 12.40 25.00
CA ILE A 290 7.74 12.41 23.71
C ILE A 290 6.53 13.32 23.81
N ARG A 291 6.62 14.48 23.17
CA ARG A 291 5.57 15.49 23.15
C ARG A 291 4.72 15.36 21.91
N ILE A 292 3.41 15.34 22.10
CA ILE A 292 2.43 15.29 21.03
C ILE A 292 1.40 16.41 21.21
N ASP A 293 0.97 16.99 20.12
CA ASP A 293 -0.24 17.81 20.13
C ASP A 293 -1.44 16.90 19.87
N VAL A 294 -2.54 17.20 20.53
CA VAL A 294 -3.77 16.43 20.37
C VAL A 294 -4.88 17.35 19.91
N VAL A 295 -5.55 16.96 18.83
CA VAL A 295 -6.67 17.68 18.25
C VAL A 295 -7.92 16.82 18.36
N ARG A 296 -8.94 17.33 19.03
CA ARG A 296 -10.29 16.78 18.99
C ARG A 296 -11.11 17.52 17.93
N ILE A 297 -11.77 16.76 17.10
CA ILE A 297 -12.57 17.22 15.96
C ILE A 297 -14.00 16.73 16.20
N ASP A 298 -14.87 17.66 16.51
CA ASP A 298 -16.30 17.43 16.61
C ASP A 298 -16.95 17.92 15.31
N ASP A 299 -17.13 16.99 14.36
CA ASP A 299 -17.70 17.26 13.03
C ASP A 299 -19.15 16.77 13.01
N PRO A 300 -20.13 17.64 12.71
CA PRO A 300 -21.56 17.30 12.71
C PRO A 300 -21.93 16.24 11.66
N ALA A 301 -21.08 15.97 10.68
CA ALA A 301 -21.29 14.88 9.73
C ALA A 301 -21.09 13.48 10.36
N TYR A 302 -20.56 13.38 11.58
CA TYR A 302 -20.25 12.12 12.25
C TYR A 302 -20.80 12.09 13.68
N ASP A 303 -21.33 10.94 14.10
CA ASP A 303 -21.89 10.73 15.45
C ASP A 303 -20.84 10.80 16.57
N LYS A 304 -19.58 10.52 16.24
CA LYS A 304 -18.52 10.43 17.24
C LYS A 304 -17.37 11.37 16.88
N PRO A 305 -16.80 12.04 17.90
CA PRO A 305 -15.64 12.88 17.67
C PRO A 305 -14.44 12.06 17.21
N LEU A 306 -13.62 12.66 16.36
CA LEU A 306 -12.32 12.15 15.98
C LEU A 306 -11.25 12.79 16.88
N LEU A 307 -10.38 11.97 17.45
CA LEU A 307 -9.24 12.41 18.24
C LEU A 307 -7.96 12.02 17.52
N VAL A 308 -7.11 12.99 17.19
CA VAL A 308 -5.81 12.76 16.53
C VAL A 308 -4.66 13.33 17.36
N GLY A 309 -3.58 12.57 17.45
CA GLY A 309 -2.31 13.03 18.03
C GLY A 309 -1.29 13.25 16.93
N THR A 310 -0.41 14.24 17.09
CA THR A 310 0.67 14.49 16.13
C THR A 310 1.95 14.98 16.77
N THR A 311 3.10 14.60 16.17
CA THR A 311 4.41 15.16 16.47
C THR A 311 4.80 16.30 15.50
N ALA A 312 3.99 16.56 14.47
CA ALA A 312 4.14 17.68 13.55
C ALA A 312 3.48 18.93 14.13
N TRP A 313 4.18 19.63 15.01
CA TRP A 313 3.62 20.77 15.77
C TRP A 313 3.29 21.98 14.91
N GLU A 314 3.90 22.09 13.74
CA GLU A 314 3.68 23.16 12.77
C GLU A 314 2.32 23.02 12.04
N LEU A 315 1.67 21.86 12.10
CA LEU A 315 0.35 21.67 11.50
C LEU A 315 -0.71 22.43 12.30
N THR A 316 -1.55 23.15 11.62
CA THR A 316 -2.78 23.70 12.21
C THR A 316 -3.79 22.59 12.53
N SER A 317 -4.77 22.88 13.39
CA SER A 317 -5.82 21.89 13.73
C SER A 317 -6.62 21.42 12.52
N ASP A 318 -6.88 22.32 11.55
CA ASP A 318 -7.56 21.94 10.30
C ASP A 318 -6.66 21.12 9.37
N GLU A 319 -5.37 21.41 9.33
CA GLU A 319 -4.42 20.57 8.60
C GLU A 319 -4.31 19.18 9.20
N CYS A 320 -4.34 19.02 10.53
CA CYS A 320 -4.41 17.71 11.18
C CYS A 320 -5.66 16.93 10.75
N ARG A 321 -6.83 17.61 10.69
CA ARG A 321 -8.08 17.00 10.20
C ARG A 321 -7.96 16.56 8.75
N ARG A 322 -7.44 17.43 7.87
CA ARG A 322 -7.24 17.13 6.45
C ARG A 322 -6.21 16.02 6.26
N ALA A 323 -5.11 16.04 7.02
CA ALA A 323 -4.06 15.01 6.99
C ALA A 323 -4.63 13.64 7.31
N TYR A 324 -5.44 13.51 8.36
CA TYR A 324 -6.07 12.23 8.68
C TYR A 324 -6.98 11.71 7.55
N GLY A 325 -7.68 12.59 6.85
CA GLY A 325 -8.46 12.23 5.67
C GLY A 325 -7.63 11.70 4.49
N HIS A 326 -6.33 11.98 4.46
CA HIS A 326 -5.40 11.43 3.47
C HIS A 326 -4.95 9.99 3.79
N ARG A 327 -5.37 9.39 4.90
CA ARG A 327 -5.12 7.97 5.19
C ARG A 327 -5.90 7.03 4.26
N TRP A 328 -7.10 7.43 3.84
CA TRP A 328 -8.01 6.59 3.05
C TRP A 328 -7.41 5.92 1.80
N PRO A 329 -6.50 6.53 1.03
CA PRO A 329 -5.88 5.89 -0.13
C PRO A 329 -5.17 4.56 0.16
N VAL A 330 -4.64 4.29 1.36
CA VAL A 330 -4.02 3.00 1.69
C VAL A 330 -5.07 1.89 1.81
N GLU A 331 -6.22 2.17 2.41
CA GLU A 331 -7.33 1.21 2.49
C GLU A 331 -7.83 0.81 1.10
N THR A 332 -7.99 1.81 0.21
CA THR A 332 -8.39 1.53 -1.17
C THR A 332 -7.34 0.76 -1.97
N ASN A 333 -6.04 0.83 -1.61
CA ASN A 333 -5.01 -0.02 -2.20
C ASN A 333 -5.21 -1.47 -1.80
N PHE A 334 -5.46 -1.73 -0.50
CA PHE A 334 -5.79 -3.08 -0.04
C PHE A 334 -7.05 -3.62 -0.73
N PHE A 335 -8.11 -2.82 -0.80
CA PHE A 335 -9.35 -3.20 -1.45
C PHE A 335 -9.12 -3.61 -2.92
N VAL A 336 -8.44 -2.78 -3.71
CA VAL A 336 -8.17 -3.09 -5.12
C VAL A 336 -7.26 -4.33 -5.26
N ALA A 337 -6.25 -4.48 -4.40
CA ALA A 337 -5.38 -5.65 -4.42
C ALA A 337 -6.14 -6.95 -4.08
N GLN A 338 -7.10 -6.88 -3.16
CA GLN A 338 -7.96 -8.02 -2.77
C GLN A 338 -8.92 -8.39 -3.89
N ASP A 339 -9.67 -7.42 -4.39
CA ASP A 339 -10.78 -7.67 -5.31
C ASP A 339 -10.32 -7.87 -6.76
N THR A 340 -9.20 -7.27 -7.16
CA THR A 340 -8.75 -7.28 -8.55
C THR A 340 -7.50 -8.14 -8.77
N ALA A 341 -6.52 -8.07 -7.85
CA ALA A 341 -5.23 -8.73 -8.04
C ALA A 341 -5.05 -10.02 -7.20
N ALA A 342 -6.11 -10.52 -6.58
CA ALA A 342 -6.14 -11.77 -5.81
C ALA A 342 -5.20 -11.81 -4.59
N MET A 343 -5.00 -10.68 -3.91
CA MET A 343 -4.16 -10.59 -2.72
C MET A 343 -4.58 -11.58 -1.62
N GLU A 344 -5.88 -11.81 -1.41
CA GLU A 344 -6.40 -12.75 -0.42
C GLU A 344 -6.28 -14.23 -0.83
N MET A 345 -5.93 -14.50 -2.08
CA MET A 345 -5.86 -15.84 -2.66
C MET A 345 -4.42 -16.26 -3.02
N PRO A 346 -3.40 -15.97 -2.21
CA PRO A 346 -2.03 -16.29 -2.58
C PRO A 346 -1.80 -17.80 -2.37
N ARG A 347 -2.10 -18.63 -3.36
CA ARG A 347 -1.84 -20.07 -3.34
C ARG A 347 -0.34 -20.36 -3.42
N ALA A 348 0.40 -19.99 -2.38
CA ALA A 348 1.83 -20.21 -2.24
C ALA A 348 2.10 -20.96 -0.93
N TRP A 349 3.14 -21.78 -0.93
CA TRP A 349 3.50 -22.66 0.19
C TRP A 349 4.79 -22.25 0.89
N THR A 350 5.61 -21.41 0.25
CA THR A 350 6.79 -20.81 0.83
C THR A 350 6.53 -19.36 1.23
N GLU A 351 7.16 -18.89 2.29
CA GLU A 351 7.04 -17.51 2.76
C GLU A 351 7.42 -16.51 1.67
N THR A 352 8.58 -16.70 1.05
CA THR A 352 9.06 -15.83 -0.03
C THR A 352 8.07 -15.71 -1.19
N ALA A 353 7.48 -16.82 -1.65
CA ALA A 353 6.50 -16.78 -2.72
C ALA A 353 5.20 -16.11 -2.28
N LEU A 354 4.82 -16.29 -1.01
CA LEU A 354 3.65 -15.68 -0.42
C LEU A 354 3.80 -14.16 -0.33
N GLU A 355 4.90 -13.69 0.27
CA GLU A 355 5.22 -12.26 0.38
C GLU A 355 5.25 -11.58 -0.99
N ARG A 356 5.93 -12.22 -1.96
CA ARG A 356 6.00 -11.71 -3.33
C ARG A 356 4.65 -11.62 -3.99
N ARG A 357 3.78 -12.61 -3.84
CA ARG A 357 2.44 -12.59 -4.45
C ARG A 357 1.56 -11.51 -3.84
N ILE A 358 1.60 -11.34 -2.54
CA ILE A 358 0.84 -10.30 -1.84
C ILE A 358 1.35 -8.91 -2.23
N SER A 359 2.67 -8.73 -2.20
CA SER A 359 3.30 -7.45 -2.55
C SER A 359 3.09 -7.06 -4.01
N LEU A 360 3.21 -8.03 -4.94
CA LEU A 360 2.91 -7.78 -6.37
C LEU A 360 1.43 -7.47 -6.61
N ALA A 361 0.51 -8.04 -5.82
CA ALA A 361 -0.90 -7.68 -5.90
C ALA A 361 -1.15 -6.22 -5.46
N LEU A 362 -0.49 -5.76 -4.39
CA LEU A 362 -0.53 -4.36 -3.96
C LEU A 362 0.10 -3.42 -4.99
N LEU A 363 1.21 -3.84 -5.60
CA LEU A 363 1.86 -3.09 -6.67
C LEU A 363 0.95 -2.97 -7.90
N ALA A 364 0.34 -4.06 -8.36
CA ALA A 364 -0.61 -4.08 -9.46
C ALA A 364 -1.85 -3.22 -9.16
N GLY A 365 -2.36 -3.28 -7.94
CA GLY A 365 -3.47 -2.43 -7.47
C GLY A 365 -3.12 -0.94 -7.50
N SER A 366 -1.92 -0.56 -7.07
CA SER A 366 -1.43 0.82 -7.15
C SER A 366 -1.35 1.32 -8.59
N LEU A 367 -0.78 0.51 -9.49
CA LEU A 367 -0.71 0.83 -10.92
C LEU A 367 -2.10 1.00 -11.55
N LEU A 368 -3.01 0.07 -11.29
CA LEU A 368 -4.38 0.15 -11.80
C LEU A 368 -5.08 1.44 -11.34
N LYS A 369 -4.91 1.84 -10.08
CA LYS A 369 -5.47 3.10 -9.57
C LYS A 369 -4.85 4.32 -10.25
N ALA A 370 -3.54 4.35 -10.38
CA ALA A 370 -2.81 5.46 -10.97
C ALA A 370 -3.18 5.65 -12.45
N ILE A 371 -3.21 4.56 -13.22
CA ILE A 371 -3.57 4.58 -14.64
C ILE A 371 -5.06 4.92 -14.81
N ALA A 372 -5.95 4.34 -14.00
CA ALA A 372 -7.38 4.67 -14.05
C ALA A 372 -7.68 6.15 -13.77
N ALA A 373 -6.83 6.83 -13.00
CA ALA A 373 -6.99 8.25 -12.71
C ALA A 373 -6.77 9.15 -13.95
N VAL A 374 -5.93 8.72 -14.90
CA VAL A 374 -5.63 9.50 -16.13
C VAL A 374 -6.42 9.06 -17.35
N CYS A 375 -6.80 7.79 -17.44
CA CYS A 375 -7.55 7.26 -18.55
C CYS A 375 -8.99 7.77 -18.59
N ALA A 376 -9.60 7.75 -19.78
CA ALA A 376 -11.05 7.96 -19.90
C ALA A 376 -11.81 6.92 -19.06
N PRO A 377 -13.00 7.28 -18.54
CA PRO A 377 -13.85 6.32 -17.86
C PRO A 377 -14.15 5.09 -18.73
N GLN A 378 -13.99 3.87 -18.19
CA GLN A 378 -14.23 2.64 -18.91
C GLN A 378 -15.63 2.11 -18.64
N ALA A 379 -16.35 1.77 -19.72
CA ALA A 379 -17.64 1.09 -19.61
C ALA A 379 -17.44 -0.41 -19.32
N ILE A 380 -18.27 -1.00 -18.47
CA ILE A 380 -18.26 -2.46 -18.20
C ILE A 380 -18.91 -3.24 -19.38
N GLY A 381 -19.81 -2.57 -20.10
CA GLY A 381 -20.52 -3.18 -21.23
C GLY A 381 -21.38 -2.14 -21.95
N PRO A 382 -22.08 -2.53 -23.01
CA PRO A 382 -22.85 -1.60 -23.87
C PRO A 382 -24.00 -0.92 -23.13
N TRP A 383 -24.42 -1.47 -22.01
CA TRP A 383 -25.54 -0.94 -21.18
C TRP A 383 -25.06 0.04 -20.08
N ASP A 384 -23.75 0.21 -19.90
CA ASP A 384 -23.22 1.12 -18.89
C ASP A 384 -23.30 2.57 -19.37
N ARG A 385 -24.35 3.24 -18.97
CA ARG A 385 -24.64 4.62 -19.34
C ARG A 385 -23.80 5.67 -18.59
N GLN A 386 -23.16 5.27 -17.50
CA GLN A 386 -22.36 6.16 -16.65
C GLN A 386 -21.00 5.53 -16.32
N PRO A 387 -20.10 5.45 -17.32
CA PRO A 387 -18.77 4.93 -17.07
C PRO A 387 -18.04 5.80 -16.06
N VAL A 388 -17.34 5.16 -15.11
CA VAL A 388 -16.54 5.85 -14.09
C VAL A 388 -15.09 5.37 -14.15
N ARG A 389 -14.18 6.21 -13.69
CA ARG A 389 -12.77 5.87 -13.52
C ARG A 389 -12.62 4.96 -12.29
N SER A 390 -12.29 3.70 -12.48
CA SER A 390 -11.99 2.77 -11.39
C SER A 390 -10.98 1.70 -11.81
N ALA A 391 -10.20 1.22 -10.84
CA ALA A 391 -9.22 0.15 -11.05
C ALA A 391 -9.87 -1.14 -11.56
N GLY A 392 -11.02 -1.52 -11.03
CA GLY A 392 -11.75 -2.73 -11.47
C GLY A 392 -12.24 -2.64 -12.91
N ARG A 393 -12.74 -1.47 -13.34
CA ARG A 393 -13.16 -1.26 -14.73
C ARG A 393 -11.98 -1.27 -15.68
N LEU A 394 -10.87 -0.66 -15.27
CA LEU A 394 -9.62 -0.73 -16.02
C LEU A 394 -9.13 -2.18 -16.16
N ALA A 395 -9.17 -2.98 -15.09
CA ALA A 395 -8.78 -4.37 -15.13
C ALA A 395 -9.64 -5.19 -16.13
N ASN A 396 -10.95 -4.97 -16.15
CA ASN A 396 -11.84 -5.59 -17.13
C ASN A 396 -11.49 -5.16 -18.56
N TYR A 397 -11.21 -3.89 -18.79
CA TYR A 397 -10.78 -3.39 -20.09
C TYR A 397 -9.46 -4.06 -20.52
N LEU A 398 -8.49 -4.14 -19.63
CA LEU A 398 -7.22 -4.83 -19.89
C LEU A 398 -7.41 -6.34 -20.12
N ASP A 399 -8.42 -6.99 -19.52
CA ASP A 399 -8.71 -8.40 -19.76
C ASP A 399 -9.28 -8.65 -21.17
N ILE A 400 -10.16 -7.77 -21.66
CA ILE A 400 -10.66 -7.80 -23.04
C ILE A 400 -9.49 -7.66 -24.02
N HIS A 401 -8.52 -6.81 -23.73
CA HIS A 401 -7.34 -6.55 -24.56
C HIS A 401 -6.09 -7.31 -24.11
N ALA A 402 -6.24 -8.43 -23.37
CA ALA A 402 -5.15 -9.08 -22.67
C ALA A 402 -3.99 -9.54 -23.57
N TRP A 403 -4.27 -9.97 -24.80
CA TRP A 403 -3.23 -10.37 -25.75
C TRP A 403 -2.40 -9.17 -26.24
N HIS A 404 -3.03 -8.06 -26.57
CA HIS A 404 -2.36 -6.82 -26.97
C HIS A 404 -1.55 -6.27 -25.79
N PHE A 405 -2.14 -6.22 -24.59
CA PHE A 405 -1.45 -5.84 -23.37
C PHE A 405 -0.19 -6.70 -23.12
N ALA A 406 -0.33 -8.03 -23.23
CA ALA A 406 0.80 -8.94 -23.02
C ALA A 406 1.89 -8.78 -24.09
N ALA A 407 1.50 -8.60 -25.35
CA ALA A 407 2.44 -8.39 -26.45
C ALA A 407 3.31 -7.16 -26.23
N LEU A 408 2.70 -6.02 -25.89
CA LEU A 408 3.41 -4.77 -25.61
C LEU A 408 4.25 -4.85 -24.32
N ALA A 409 3.67 -5.36 -23.22
CA ALA A 409 4.34 -5.43 -21.93
C ALA A 409 5.57 -6.36 -21.93
N LEU A 410 5.54 -7.41 -22.76
CA LEU A 410 6.62 -8.40 -22.87
C LEU A 410 7.50 -8.21 -24.11
N GLU A 411 7.37 -7.09 -24.82
CA GLU A 411 8.17 -6.81 -26.00
C GLU A 411 9.67 -6.87 -25.66
N GLY A 412 10.44 -7.59 -26.49
CA GLY A 412 11.87 -7.80 -26.26
C GLY A 412 12.24 -8.70 -25.07
N VAL A 413 11.30 -9.02 -24.19
CA VAL A 413 11.53 -9.89 -23.03
C VAL A 413 11.35 -11.35 -23.42
N LYS A 414 12.46 -12.06 -23.59
CA LYS A 414 12.43 -13.48 -24.02
C LYS A 414 12.37 -14.43 -22.82
N PRO A 415 11.51 -15.47 -22.86
CA PRO A 415 11.58 -16.55 -21.89
C PRO A 415 12.94 -17.28 -22.02
N ARG A 416 13.64 -17.48 -20.92
CA ARG A 416 14.91 -18.20 -20.94
C ARG A 416 14.65 -19.65 -21.37
N ASN A 417 15.08 -20.02 -22.59
CA ASN A 417 15.08 -21.41 -23.02
C ASN A 417 16.08 -22.20 -22.19
N TYR A 418 15.59 -23.07 -21.34
CA TYR A 418 16.44 -24.04 -20.67
C TYR A 418 16.96 -25.01 -21.74
N ARG A 419 18.24 -24.96 -22.09
CA ARG A 419 18.89 -26.09 -22.76
C ARG A 419 18.67 -27.30 -21.83
N LYS A 420 17.94 -28.31 -22.32
CA LYS A 420 17.87 -29.59 -21.60
C LYS A 420 19.30 -29.97 -21.27
N LYS A 421 19.63 -30.12 -19.97
CA LYS A 421 20.86 -30.78 -19.61
C LYS A 421 20.82 -32.15 -20.30
N PRO A 422 21.84 -32.55 -21.06
CA PRO A 422 21.87 -33.88 -21.65
C PRO A 422 21.57 -34.90 -20.55
N LYS A 423 20.65 -35.82 -20.82
CA LYS A 423 20.35 -36.89 -19.87
C LYS A 423 21.66 -37.62 -19.50
N ALA A 424 21.74 -38.13 -18.29
CA ALA A 424 22.96 -38.81 -17.80
C ALA A 424 23.43 -39.96 -18.74
N THR A 425 22.52 -40.56 -19.50
CA THR A 425 22.79 -41.50 -20.62
C THR A 425 23.64 -40.85 -21.71
N ASP A 426 23.35 -39.57 -22.08
CA ASP A 426 24.11 -38.89 -23.14
C ASP A 426 25.55 -38.52 -22.68
N ARG A 427 25.79 -38.44 -21.37
CA ARG A 427 27.15 -38.22 -20.80
C ARG A 427 28.03 -39.44 -20.85
N LYS A 428 27.46 -40.65 -20.73
CA LYS A 428 28.22 -41.91 -20.88
C LYS A 428 28.61 -42.13 -22.34
N ASP A 429 27.72 -41.80 -23.28
CA ASP A 429 28.02 -41.91 -24.72
C ASP A 429 29.01 -40.85 -25.20
N LEU A 430 28.97 -39.62 -24.67
CA LEU A 430 29.99 -38.59 -24.94
C LEU A 430 31.38 -38.95 -24.37
N ARG A 431 31.45 -39.66 -23.22
CA ARG A 431 32.71 -40.16 -22.66
C ARG A 431 33.26 -41.33 -23.49
N ARG A 432 32.39 -42.22 -23.99
CA ARG A 432 32.79 -43.30 -24.91
C ARG A 432 33.33 -42.80 -26.25
N ARG A 433 32.74 -41.73 -26.82
CA ARG A 433 33.21 -41.10 -28.08
C ARG A 433 34.50 -40.28 -27.92
N ARG A 434 34.90 -39.91 -26.71
CA ARG A 434 36.19 -39.24 -26.42
C ARG A 434 37.32 -40.21 -26.03
N ALA A 435 36.98 -41.45 -25.79
CA ALA A 435 37.93 -42.51 -25.44
C ALA A 435 38.19 -43.51 -26.61
N ALA A 436 37.52 -43.30 -27.76
CA ALA A 436 37.77 -43.91 -29.05
C ALA A 436 38.37 -42.89 -30.02
#